data_dd745e415c57aa1fb69c29c1deb11ad1
#
_entry.id   dd745e415c57aa1fb69c29c1deb11ad1
#
_cell.length_a   1.000
_cell.length_b   1.000
_cell.length_c   1.000
_cell.angle_alpha   90.00
_cell.angle_beta   90.00
_cell.angle_gamma   90.00
#
_symmetry.space_group_name_H-M   'P 1'
#
loop_
_entity.id
_entity.type
_entity.pdbx_description
1 polymer ?
#
loop_
_entity_poly.entity_id
_entity_poly.type
_entity_poly.pdbx_seq_one_letter_code
_entity_poly.pdbx_strand_id
1 'polypeptide(L)'
;MKKLTLSLSFLFFATVFLLTACNQSASNTQQNYHDTTGRKDILTGGVQMIPIQTEKGVFNVWTKRVGNNPKIKVLLLHGGPGSTHEYFECFDSFLPAEGIEYYYYDQLGSAYSDNPNDSSLWNLPRFVEEV
;
A
#
# COMPACT_ATOMS: atom_id res chain seq x y z
N MET A 1 12.45 32.86 -59.50
CA MET A 1 12.40 33.39 -58.12
C MET A 1 11.10 33.05 -57.37
N LYS A 2 9.92 32.97 -57.99
CA LYS A 2 8.64 32.65 -57.31
C LYS A 2 8.52 31.23 -56.74
N LYS A 3 9.23 30.23 -57.31
CA LYS A 3 9.18 28.82 -56.82
C LYS A 3 10.00 28.58 -55.56
N LEU A 4 11.06 29.37 -55.32
CA LEU A 4 11.92 29.20 -54.13
C LEU A 4 11.27 29.79 -52.87
N THR A 5 10.54 30.86 -52.97
CA THR A 5 9.83 31.51 -51.87
C THR A 5 8.66 30.67 -51.35
N LEU A 6 7.97 29.94 -52.25
CA LEU A 6 6.85 29.06 -51.87
C LEU A 6 7.34 27.81 -51.11
N SER A 7 8.52 27.27 -51.51
CA SER A 7 9.14 26.12 -50.82
C SER A 7 9.61 26.50 -49.42
N LEU A 8 10.17 27.68 -49.22
CA LEU A 8 10.64 28.15 -47.91
C LEU A 8 9.49 28.42 -46.95
N SER A 9 8.37 28.96 -47.44
CA SER A 9 7.16 29.17 -46.64
C SER A 9 6.50 27.87 -46.18
N PHE A 10 6.54 26.83 -46.99
CA PHE A 10 6.00 25.51 -46.63
C PHE A 10 6.87 24.82 -45.58
N LEU A 11 8.19 24.99 -45.65
CA LEU A 11 9.11 24.44 -44.65
C LEU A 11 8.95 25.13 -43.28
N PHE A 12 8.69 26.43 -43.29
CA PHE A 12 8.48 27.19 -42.05
C PHE A 12 7.16 26.83 -41.39
N PHE A 13 6.09 26.57 -42.15
CA PHE A 13 4.81 26.11 -41.60
C PHE A 13 4.90 24.67 -41.06
N ALA A 14 5.67 23.81 -41.72
CA ALA A 14 5.87 22.44 -41.25
C ALA A 14 6.66 22.38 -39.92
N THR A 15 7.67 23.24 -39.75
CA THR A 15 8.45 23.30 -38.48
C THR A 15 7.64 23.90 -37.34
N VAL A 16 6.77 24.86 -37.58
CA VAL A 16 5.89 25.41 -36.54
C VAL A 16 4.85 24.40 -36.09
N PHE A 17 4.34 23.53 -36.99
CA PHE A 17 3.40 22.48 -36.63
C PHE A 17 4.04 21.34 -35.80
N LEU A 18 5.33 21.06 -36.02
CA LEU A 18 6.06 20.05 -35.25
C LEU A 18 6.39 20.55 -33.83
N LEU A 19 6.49 21.83 -33.58
CA LEU A 19 6.75 22.39 -32.26
C LEU A 19 5.51 22.48 -31.37
N THR A 20 4.31 22.46 -31.96
CA THR A 20 3.05 22.46 -31.19
C THR A 20 2.60 21.07 -30.76
N ALA A 21 3.16 19.98 -31.33
CA ALA A 21 2.79 18.61 -30.98
C ALA A 21 3.43 18.11 -29.67
N CYS A 22 4.37 18.84 -29.08
CA CYS A 22 5.05 18.44 -27.83
C CYS A 22 4.49 19.10 -26.55
N ASN A 23 3.36 19.80 -26.63
CA ASN A 23 2.71 20.37 -25.43
C ASN A 23 1.40 19.65 -25.06
N GLN A 24 1.37 18.34 -25.19
CA GLN A 24 0.51 17.57 -24.32
C GLN A 24 1.22 17.49 -22.98
N SER A 25 1.02 18.49 -22.13
CA SER A 25 1.09 18.30 -20.69
C SER A 25 0.10 17.18 -20.39
N ALA A 26 0.60 15.94 -20.33
CA ALA A 26 -0.06 14.94 -19.56
C ALA A 26 -0.24 15.60 -18.18
N SER A 27 -1.44 16.02 -17.86
CA SER A 27 -1.84 16.25 -16.48
C SER A 27 -1.75 14.88 -15.82
N ASN A 28 -0.52 14.49 -15.50
CA ASN A 28 -0.29 13.50 -14.47
C ASN A 28 -0.94 14.15 -13.23
N THR A 29 -2.19 13.84 -13.03
CA THR A 29 -2.77 13.91 -11.71
C THR A 29 -2.02 12.84 -10.92
N GLN A 30 -0.76 13.12 -10.63
CA GLN A 30 0.01 12.35 -9.69
C GLN A 30 -0.76 12.49 -8.39
N GLN A 31 -1.52 11.46 -8.11
CA GLN A 31 -2.33 11.38 -6.93
C GLN A 31 -1.38 11.58 -5.76
N ASN A 32 -1.48 12.72 -5.09
CA ASN A 32 -0.56 13.04 -3.99
C ASN A 32 -0.87 12.09 -2.83
N TYR A 33 -0.11 11.00 -2.73
CA TYR A 33 -0.24 10.00 -1.66
C TYR A 33 0.12 10.57 -0.28
N HIS A 34 0.87 11.66 -0.24
CA HIS A 34 1.23 12.34 1.00
C HIS A 34 0.19 13.39 1.44
N ASP A 35 -0.87 13.60 0.65
CA ASP A 35 -1.94 14.51 1.03
C ASP A 35 -2.65 13.98 2.29
N THR A 36 -2.48 14.69 3.39
CA THR A 36 -3.09 14.39 4.68
C THR A 36 -4.38 15.16 4.92
N THR A 37 -4.82 15.96 3.96
CA THR A 37 -6.03 16.77 4.10
C THR A 37 -7.26 15.90 4.36
N GLY A 38 -8.02 16.24 5.38
CA GLY A 38 -9.23 15.49 5.75
C GLY A 38 -9.01 14.24 6.60
N ARG A 39 -7.77 13.90 6.95
CA ARG A 39 -7.50 12.83 7.92
C ARG A 39 -7.91 13.28 9.32
N LYS A 40 -8.64 12.42 10.02
CA LYS A 40 -9.16 12.71 11.36
C LYS A 40 -8.46 11.93 12.47
N ASP A 41 -7.81 10.85 12.14
CA ASP A 41 -7.12 10.01 13.10
C ASP A 41 -5.62 10.33 13.15
N ILE A 42 -4.99 9.85 14.19
CA ILE A 42 -3.57 10.06 14.44
C ILE A 42 -2.72 9.23 13.48
N LEU A 43 -1.49 9.65 13.28
CA LEU A 43 -0.55 8.98 12.37
C LEU A 43 -0.20 7.55 12.81
N THR A 44 -0.21 7.27 14.09
CA THR A 44 -0.04 5.93 14.65
C THR A 44 -1.36 5.43 15.20
N GLY A 45 -1.84 4.27 14.71
CA GLY A 45 -3.18 3.76 15.03
C GLY A 45 -3.27 2.84 16.23
N GLY A 46 -2.12 2.39 16.76
CA GLY A 46 -2.09 1.54 17.95
C GLY A 46 -2.42 0.06 17.70
N VAL A 47 -2.44 -0.68 18.81
CA VAL A 47 -2.69 -2.12 18.83
C VAL A 47 -4.18 -2.41 18.93
N GLN A 48 -4.62 -3.45 18.25
CA GLN A 48 -5.96 -3.98 18.32
C GLN A 48 -5.95 -5.51 18.31
N MET A 49 -6.76 -6.09 19.18
CA MET A 49 -7.06 -7.53 19.17
C MET A 49 -8.32 -7.73 18.33
N ILE A 50 -8.22 -8.50 17.26
CA ILE A 50 -9.33 -8.78 16.34
C ILE A 50 -9.86 -10.18 16.64
N PRO A 51 -11.14 -10.32 17.04
CA PRO A 51 -11.71 -11.64 17.25
C PRO A 51 -11.98 -12.33 15.92
N ILE A 52 -11.48 -13.55 15.78
CA ILE A 52 -11.74 -14.43 14.63
C ILE A 52 -12.57 -15.63 15.06
N GLN A 53 -13.51 -16.01 14.22
CA GLN A 53 -14.33 -17.19 14.45
C GLN A 53 -13.64 -18.42 13.84
N THR A 54 -13.51 -19.47 14.63
CA THR A 54 -13.00 -20.77 14.18
C THR A 54 -13.97 -21.88 14.52
N GLU A 55 -13.75 -23.08 13.99
CA GLU A 55 -14.51 -24.27 14.37
C GLU A 55 -14.38 -24.66 15.86
N LYS A 56 -13.35 -24.14 16.52
CA LYS A 56 -13.05 -24.43 17.95
C LYS A 56 -13.42 -23.27 18.88
N GLY A 57 -14.00 -22.22 18.35
CA GLY A 57 -14.40 -21.04 19.12
C GLY A 57 -13.84 -19.74 18.58
N VAL A 58 -13.99 -18.70 19.38
CA VAL A 58 -13.49 -17.36 19.06
C VAL A 58 -12.12 -17.19 19.70
N PHE A 59 -11.17 -16.75 18.89
CA PHE A 59 -9.82 -16.40 19.33
C PHE A 59 -9.49 -15.00 18.84
N ASN A 60 -8.50 -14.35 19.47
CA ASN A 60 -8.07 -13.01 19.10
C ASN A 60 -6.73 -13.05 18.37
N VAL A 61 -6.64 -12.35 17.27
CA VAL A 61 -5.38 -12.09 16.60
C VAL A 61 -4.93 -10.66 16.87
N TRP A 62 -3.64 -10.52 17.10
CA TRP A 62 -3.03 -9.23 17.38
C TRP A 62 -2.70 -8.51 16.09
N THR A 63 -3.02 -7.22 16.06
CA THR A 63 -2.65 -6.31 14.97
C THR A 63 -2.16 -4.98 15.51
N LYS A 64 -1.29 -4.31 14.78
CA LYS A 64 -0.85 -2.94 15.08
C LYS A 64 -0.85 -2.12 13.81
N ARG A 65 -1.64 -1.06 13.78
CA ARG A 65 -1.65 -0.10 12.69
C ARG A 65 -0.59 0.97 12.93
N VAL A 66 0.16 1.30 11.87
CA VAL A 66 1.08 2.44 11.82
C VAL A 66 0.72 3.30 10.62
N GLY A 67 0.67 4.61 10.82
CA GLY A 67 0.32 5.57 9.78
C GLY A 67 -1.18 5.78 9.63
N ASN A 68 -1.53 6.58 8.64
CA ASN A 68 -2.86 7.10 8.42
C ASN A 68 -3.02 7.53 6.95
N ASN A 69 -2.76 6.64 6.00
CA ASN A 69 -2.94 6.94 4.59
C ASN A 69 -4.29 6.39 4.08
N PRO A 70 -5.19 7.25 3.55
CA PRO A 70 -6.49 6.79 3.06
C PRO A 70 -6.41 5.96 1.78
N LYS A 71 -5.28 6.01 1.06
CA LYS A 71 -5.12 5.44 -0.29
C LYS A 71 -4.20 4.23 -0.35
N ILE A 72 -3.13 4.23 0.45
CA ILE A 72 -2.15 3.14 0.46
C ILE A 72 -2.15 2.48 1.82
N LYS A 73 -2.59 1.24 1.86
CA LYS A 73 -2.60 0.39 3.04
C LYS A 73 -1.86 -0.90 2.73
N VAL A 74 -0.93 -1.26 3.59
CA VAL A 74 -0.11 -2.45 3.43
C VAL A 74 -0.32 -3.37 4.62
N LEU A 75 -0.69 -4.61 4.39
CA LEU A 75 -0.69 -5.66 5.40
C LEU A 75 0.61 -6.45 5.30
N LEU A 76 1.37 -6.49 6.39
CA LEU A 76 2.63 -7.20 6.48
C LEU A 76 2.36 -8.61 7.01
N LEU A 77 2.27 -9.58 6.11
CA LEU A 77 2.01 -10.97 6.43
C LEU A 77 3.31 -11.72 6.68
N HIS A 78 3.54 -12.18 7.90
CA HIS A 78 4.67 -13.04 8.20
C HIS A 78 4.47 -14.44 7.61
N GLY A 79 5.59 -15.09 7.30
CA GLY A 79 5.60 -16.43 6.75
C GLY A 79 5.76 -17.52 7.81
N GLY A 80 5.77 -18.79 7.34
CA GLY A 80 5.99 -20.01 8.10
C GLY A 80 5.12 -20.08 9.34
N PRO A 81 4.08 -20.90 9.44
CA PRO A 81 3.22 -20.89 10.63
C PRO A 81 4.04 -20.83 11.92
N GLY A 82 3.76 -19.84 12.80
CA GLY A 82 4.51 -19.62 14.04
C GLY A 82 5.68 -18.63 13.95
N SER A 83 5.90 -17.94 12.83
CA SER A 83 6.76 -16.75 12.79
C SER A 83 6.05 -15.56 13.47
N THR A 84 6.68 -14.40 13.51
CA THR A 84 6.16 -13.20 14.15
C THR A 84 6.31 -11.97 13.23
N HIS A 85 5.62 -10.89 13.58
CA HIS A 85 5.76 -9.62 12.86
C HIS A 85 7.14 -8.96 13.04
N GLU A 86 7.90 -9.31 14.06
CA GLU A 86 9.10 -8.59 14.51
C GLU A 86 10.14 -8.35 13.43
N TYR A 87 10.32 -9.28 12.48
CA TYR A 87 11.28 -9.07 11.40
C TYR A 87 10.86 -8.01 10.39
N PHE A 88 9.59 -7.59 10.42
CA PHE A 88 9.12 -6.46 9.62
C PHE A 88 9.32 -5.09 10.28
N GLU A 89 9.72 -5.03 11.56
CA GLU A 89 9.91 -3.76 12.27
C GLU A 89 10.96 -2.86 11.61
N CYS A 90 11.84 -3.42 10.81
CA CYS A 90 12.76 -2.64 9.98
C CYS A 90 12.04 -1.65 9.05
N PHE A 91 10.78 -1.93 8.67
CA PHE A 91 9.99 -1.02 7.84
C PHE A 91 9.56 0.26 8.56
N ASP A 92 9.58 0.31 9.88
CA ASP A 92 9.31 1.52 10.66
C ASP A 92 10.26 2.67 10.33
N SER A 93 11.44 2.34 9.81
CA SER A 93 12.43 3.34 9.36
C SER A 93 12.12 3.93 7.98
N PHE A 94 11.23 3.33 7.20
CA PHE A 94 11.01 3.68 5.79
C PHE A 94 9.56 4.07 5.51
N LEU A 95 8.61 3.21 5.81
CA LEU A 95 7.22 3.36 5.40
C LEU A 95 6.54 4.63 5.95
N PRO A 96 6.80 5.06 7.20
CA PRO A 96 6.24 6.31 7.71
C PRO A 96 6.71 7.54 6.95
N ALA A 97 7.99 7.57 6.53
CA ALA A 97 8.54 8.68 5.76
C ALA A 97 7.88 8.81 4.38
N GLU A 98 7.45 7.69 3.80
CA GLU A 98 6.71 7.63 2.54
C GLU A 98 5.19 7.83 2.73
N GLY A 99 4.75 8.08 3.96
CA GLY A 99 3.34 8.29 4.28
C GLY A 99 2.46 7.06 4.04
N ILE A 100 3.02 5.87 4.06
CA ILE A 100 2.31 4.61 3.85
C ILE A 100 1.69 4.17 5.17
N GLU A 101 0.40 3.81 5.14
CA GLU A 101 -0.26 3.14 6.26
C GLU A 101 0.00 1.65 6.15
N TYR A 102 0.40 1.02 7.23
CA TYR A 102 0.65 -0.42 7.25
C TYR A 102 0.23 -1.06 8.56
N TYR A 103 0.02 -2.37 8.48
CA TYR A 103 -0.45 -3.19 9.58
C TYR A 103 0.53 -4.32 9.81
N TYR A 104 1.00 -4.43 11.02
CA TYR A 104 1.54 -5.67 11.56
C TYR A 104 0.41 -6.59 11.94
N TYR A 105 0.69 -7.87 11.88
CA TYR A 105 -0.26 -8.91 12.17
C TYR A 105 0.48 -10.16 12.64
N ASP A 106 0.05 -10.72 13.74
CA ASP A 106 0.51 -12.02 14.20
C ASP A 106 -0.60 -13.04 13.98
N GLN A 107 -0.30 -14.10 13.25
CA GLN A 107 -1.24 -15.21 13.01
C GLN A 107 -1.66 -15.84 14.32
N LEU A 108 -2.86 -16.45 14.35
CA LEU A 108 -3.28 -17.27 15.48
C LEU A 108 -2.21 -18.31 15.81
N GLY A 109 -1.82 -18.39 17.07
CA GLY A 109 -0.73 -19.24 17.53
C GLY A 109 0.66 -18.63 17.46
N SER A 110 0.77 -17.33 17.10
CA SER A 110 2.05 -16.61 17.00
C SER A 110 2.09 -15.40 17.93
N ALA A 111 3.26 -15.14 18.48
CA ALA A 111 3.61 -13.95 19.26
C ALA A 111 2.49 -13.47 20.21
N TYR A 112 1.85 -12.34 19.89
CA TYR A 112 0.85 -11.69 20.74
C TYR A 112 -0.59 -12.13 20.49
N SER A 113 -0.83 -13.00 19.49
CA SER A 113 -2.14 -13.58 19.24
C SER A 113 -2.44 -14.73 20.21
N ASP A 114 -3.73 -15.07 20.35
CA ASP A 114 -4.12 -16.24 21.13
C ASP A 114 -3.43 -17.50 20.58
N ASN A 115 -3.08 -18.39 21.50
CA ASN A 115 -2.39 -19.63 21.16
C ASN A 115 -3.21 -20.86 21.59
N PRO A 116 -4.21 -21.26 20.79
CA PRO A 116 -5.01 -22.45 21.10
C PRO A 116 -4.17 -23.72 21.00
N ASN A 117 -4.34 -24.60 21.96
CA ASN A 117 -3.66 -25.88 21.97
C ASN A 117 -4.46 -26.94 21.18
N ASP A 118 -4.75 -26.69 19.93
CA ASP A 118 -5.47 -27.59 19.03
C ASP A 118 -4.84 -27.59 17.63
N SER A 119 -4.16 -28.67 17.31
CA SER A 119 -3.45 -28.82 16.04
C SER A 119 -4.37 -28.85 14.80
N SER A 120 -5.67 -29.10 14.97
CA SER A 120 -6.62 -29.06 13.86
C SER A 120 -6.78 -27.64 13.27
N LEU A 121 -6.40 -26.61 14.02
CA LEU A 121 -6.40 -25.22 13.58
C LEU A 121 -5.17 -24.84 12.72
N TRP A 122 -4.18 -25.72 12.66
CA TRP A 122 -2.93 -25.46 11.90
C TRP A 122 -3.02 -26.01 10.48
N ASN A 123 -3.89 -25.43 9.66
CA ASN A 123 -4.06 -25.81 8.27
C ASN A 123 -4.16 -24.59 7.35
N LEU A 124 -3.76 -24.75 6.11
CA LEU A 124 -3.69 -23.66 5.15
C LEU A 124 -5.04 -22.98 4.87
N PRO A 125 -6.16 -23.70 4.69
CA PRO A 125 -7.47 -23.07 4.51
C PRO A 125 -7.80 -22.08 5.63
N ARG A 126 -7.61 -22.47 6.88
CA ARG A 126 -7.88 -21.61 8.03
C ARG A 126 -6.99 -20.35 8.03
N PHE A 127 -5.70 -20.49 7.69
CA PHE A 127 -4.82 -19.30 7.60
C PHE A 127 -5.24 -18.33 6.49
N VAL A 128 -5.81 -18.85 5.41
CA VAL A 128 -6.35 -18.00 4.34
C VAL A 128 -7.64 -17.29 4.79
N GLU A 129 -8.50 -17.97 5.55
CA GLU A 129 -9.73 -17.39 6.08
C GLU A 129 -9.47 -16.33 7.16
N GLU A 130 -8.34 -16.39 7.84
CA GLU A 130 -7.96 -15.46 8.91
C GLU A 130 -7.58 -14.09 8.36
N VAL A 131 -7.03 -14.02 7.14
CA VAL A 131 -6.56 -12.78 6.49
C VAL A 131 -7.66 -12.12 5.68
#